data_d8b9215d6ac2999dc160fe01aa25757c
#
_entry.id   d8b9215d6ac2999dc160fe01aa25757c
#
_cell.length_a   1.000
_cell.length_b   1.000
_cell.length_c   1.000
_cell.angle_alpha   90.00
_cell.angle_beta   90.00
_cell.angle_gamma   90.00
#
_symmetry.space_group_name_H-M   'P 1'
#
loop_
_entity.id
_entity.type
_entity.pdbx_description
1 polymer ?
#
loop_
_entity_poly.entity_id
_entity_poly.type
_entity_poly.pdbx_seq_one_letter_code
_entity_poly.pdbx_strand_id
1 'polypeptide(L)'
;MSLKCGIVGLPNVGKSTLFNALTKAAIAAENYPFCTIEPNVGIVEVPDARLAQLVSIAKPQKTIPAVVEFVDIAGLVAGASKGEGLGNKFLANIRETDAIAHVVRCFVDDNVVHVAGKIDPLSDIETINTELALADLATVEKTMARYVKVARSGDKEAQRIMAVLEKVLPVLNQAKPARSLALSREEQQVLQPLCLMTAKPAMYVANVDENGFGGNPLLARVEEYAKAEGAPVVAICAAIEAQMADLDDGEKQIFLADMGLEEPGLDRLIRAGYTLLGLHTYFTAGPKEVRAWTVHIGATAPQAAGVIHTDFEHGFIRAEVISFADFIACKGEQGAKEAGKMRLEGKDYVVRDGDVMHFRFNV
;
A
#
# COMPACT_ATOMS: atom_id res chain seq x y z
N MET A 1 9.15 -3.50 10.35
CA MET A 1 7.75 -3.97 10.24
C MET A 1 7.36 -3.82 8.80
N SER A 2 6.84 -4.87 8.17
CA SER A 2 6.29 -4.76 6.83
C SER A 2 4.96 -4.01 6.90
N LEU A 3 4.69 -3.17 5.89
CA LEU A 3 3.45 -2.40 5.80
C LEU A 3 2.40 -3.20 5.06
N LYS A 4 1.17 -3.16 5.57
CA LYS A 4 0.06 -4.00 5.11
C LYS A 4 -1.00 -3.17 4.38
N CYS A 5 -1.35 -3.58 3.16
CA CYS A 5 -2.48 -3.04 2.41
C CYS A 5 -3.69 -4.00 2.55
N GLY A 6 -4.76 -3.54 3.19
CA GLY A 6 -5.97 -4.33 3.38
C GLY A 6 -6.87 -4.29 2.16
N ILE A 7 -7.22 -5.45 1.61
CA ILE A 7 -8.18 -5.57 0.51
C ILE A 7 -9.58 -5.67 1.10
N VAL A 8 -10.43 -4.69 0.83
CA VAL A 8 -11.82 -4.64 1.29
C VAL A 8 -12.78 -4.58 0.10
N GLY A 9 -14.03 -4.97 0.30
CA GLY A 9 -15.08 -4.89 -0.71
C GLY A 9 -16.31 -5.66 -0.27
N LEU A 10 -17.44 -5.36 -0.88
CA LEU A 10 -18.69 -6.11 -0.67
C LEU A 10 -18.55 -7.55 -1.18
N PRO A 11 -19.44 -8.46 -0.78
CA PRO A 11 -19.46 -9.80 -1.37
C PRO A 11 -19.68 -9.75 -2.89
N ASN A 12 -19.09 -10.71 -3.60
CA ASN A 12 -19.25 -10.91 -5.05
C ASN A 12 -18.73 -9.75 -5.95
N VAL A 13 -17.83 -8.92 -5.46
CA VAL A 13 -17.15 -7.90 -6.26
C VAL A 13 -15.86 -8.41 -6.95
N GLY A 14 -15.49 -9.69 -6.73
CA GLY A 14 -14.27 -10.29 -7.27
C GLY A 14 -13.05 -10.22 -6.32
N LYS A 15 -13.27 -9.82 -5.05
CA LYS A 15 -12.20 -9.67 -4.05
C LYS A 15 -11.38 -10.95 -3.84
N SER A 16 -12.03 -12.10 -3.62
CA SER A 16 -11.35 -13.39 -3.40
C SER A 16 -10.63 -13.88 -4.66
N THR A 17 -11.18 -13.64 -5.84
CA THR A 17 -10.51 -13.95 -7.11
C THR A 17 -9.22 -13.16 -7.25
N LEU A 18 -9.28 -11.86 -6.98
CA LEU A 18 -8.13 -10.96 -6.99
C LEU A 18 -7.06 -11.38 -5.98
N PHE A 19 -7.47 -11.67 -4.74
CA PHE A 19 -6.54 -12.09 -3.70
C PHE A 19 -5.89 -13.44 -4.01
N ASN A 20 -6.64 -14.39 -4.56
CA ASN A 20 -6.09 -15.68 -4.99
C ASN A 20 -5.08 -15.51 -6.14
N ALA A 21 -5.33 -14.61 -7.09
CA ALA A 21 -4.35 -14.28 -8.14
C ALA A 21 -3.09 -13.65 -7.55
N LEU A 22 -3.23 -12.70 -6.60
CA LEU A 22 -2.10 -12.12 -5.86
C LEU A 22 -1.31 -13.18 -5.10
N THR A 23 -1.98 -14.12 -4.41
CA THR A 23 -1.30 -15.15 -3.61
C THR A 23 -0.64 -16.23 -4.46
N LYS A 24 -1.12 -16.51 -5.67
CA LYS A 24 -0.43 -17.37 -6.63
C LYS A 24 0.86 -16.72 -7.15
N ALA A 25 0.86 -15.39 -7.31
CA ALA A 25 2.04 -14.61 -7.62
C ALA A 25 2.95 -14.39 -6.38
N ALA A 26 2.50 -14.79 -5.18
CA ALA A 26 3.23 -14.59 -3.93
C ALA A 26 4.40 -15.56 -3.81
N ILE A 27 5.47 -15.05 -3.21
CA ILE A 27 6.65 -15.85 -2.92
C ILE A 27 6.39 -16.70 -1.67
N ALA A 28 6.99 -17.90 -1.63
CA ALA A 28 7.07 -18.67 -0.41
C ALA A 28 7.75 -17.81 0.68
N ALA A 29 7.02 -17.50 1.76
CA ALA A 29 7.48 -16.64 2.86
C ALA A 29 8.80 -17.13 3.50
N GLU A 30 9.17 -18.39 3.29
CA GLU A 30 10.42 -19.02 3.73
C GLU A 30 11.68 -18.33 3.17
N ASN A 31 11.56 -17.60 2.06
CA ASN A 31 12.70 -16.92 1.42
C ASN A 31 12.97 -15.51 1.99
N TYR A 32 12.07 -14.98 2.84
CA TYR A 32 12.20 -13.64 3.41
C TYR A 32 12.28 -13.71 4.94
N PRO A 33 13.43 -13.34 5.54
CA PRO A 33 13.57 -13.26 6.98
C PRO A 33 12.57 -12.22 7.55
N PHE A 34 11.87 -12.58 8.62
CA PHE A 34 10.88 -11.78 9.36
C PHE A 34 9.47 -11.73 8.77
N CYS A 35 9.12 -12.54 7.77
CA CYS A 35 7.75 -12.68 7.30
C CYS A 35 7.06 -13.84 8.03
N THR A 36 5.95 -13.55 8.72
CA THR A 36 5.11 -14.57 9.36
C THR A 36 4.07 -15.06 8.36
N ILE A 37 3.91 -16.38 8.23
CA ILE A 37 2.85 -16.97 7.42
C ILE A 37 1.54 -16.84 8.22
N GLU A 38 0.74 -15.84 7.92
CA GLU A 38 -0.60 -15.67 8.46
C GLU A 38 -1.63 -16.06 7.39
N PRO A 39 -2.72 -16.78 7.76
CA PRO A 39 -3.81 -17.01 6.82
C PRO A 39 -4.37 -15.66 6.36
N ASN A 40 -4.66 -15.55 5.07
CA ASN A 40 -5.15 -14.33 4.41
C ASN A 40 -4.12 -13.19 4.25
N VAL A 41 -2.82 -13.45 4.35
CA VAL A 41 -1.76 -12.51 4.01
C VAL A 41 -1.01 -13.01 2.78
N GLY A 42 -0.95 -12.19 1.73
CA GLY A 42 -0.16 -12.42 0.52
C GLY A 42 1.05 -11.49 0.51
N ILE A 43 2.26 -12.07 0.47
CA ILE A 43 3.51 -11.31 0.31
C ILE A 43 3.86 -11.35 -1.17
N VAL A 44 3.90 -10.21 -1.83
CA VAL A 44 4.14 -10.10 -3.27
C VAL A 44 5.34 -9.24 -3.57
N GLU A 45 6.08 -9.62 -4.63
CA GLU A 45 7.19 -8.82 -5.12
C GLU A 45 6.68 -7.51 -5.74
N VAL A 46 7.42 -6.43 -5.49
CA VAL A 46 7.15 -5.15 -6.15
C VAL A 46 7.82 -5.18 -7.53
N PRO A 47 7.05 -5.12 -8.63
CA PRO A 47 7.61 -5.10 -9.97
C PRO A 47 8.46 -3.86 -10.19
N ASP A 48 9.77 -4.06 -10.41
CA ASP A 48 10.72 -2.97 -10.63
C ASP A 48 11.76 -3.37 -11.70
N ALA A 49 11.61 -2.83 -12.89
CA ALA A 49 12.50 -3.10 -14.01
C ALA A 49 13.96 -2.67 -13.76
N ARG A 50 14.19 -1.76 -12.79
CA ARG A 50 15.53 -1.31 -12.42
C ARG A 50 16.38 -2.42 -11.81
N LEU A 51 15.73 -3.35 -11.09
CA LEU A 51 16.41 -4.48 -10.46
C LEU A 51 17.11 -5.37 -11.50
N ALA A 52 16.41 -5.69 -12.60
CA ALA A 52 16.98 -6.50 -13.70
C ALA A 52 18.19 -5.81 -14.37
N GLN A 53 18.14 -4.48 -14.52
CA GLN A 53 19.25 -3.72 -15.08
C GLN A 53 20.49 -3.73 -14.15
N LEU A 54 20.29 -3.59 -12.83
CA LEU A 54 21.38 -3.70 -11.86
C LEU A 54 21.98 -5.10 -11.86
N VAL A 55 21.17 -6.14 -11.95
CA VAL A 55 21.60 -7.55 -12.03
C VAL A 55 22.45 -7.79 -13.27
N SER A 56 22.10 -7.21 -14.41
CA SER A 56 22.88 -7.36 -15.66
C SER A 56 24.30 -6.83 -15.56
N ILE A 57 24.51 -5.80 -14.72
CA ILE A 57 25.82 -5.16 -14.48
C ILE A 57 26.58 -5.86 -13.36
N ALA A 58 25.94 -6.04 -12.21
CA ALA A 58 26.60 -6.57 -11.00
C ALA A 58 26.81 -8.09 -11.04
N LYS A 59 26.01 -8.82 -11.85
CA LYS A 59 26.03 -10.29 -12.00
C LYS A 59 26.08 -11.01 -10.65
N PRO A 60 25.11 -10.77 -9.76
CA PRO A 60 25.12 -11.27 -8.39
C PRO A 60 24.85 -12.77 -8.34
N GLN A 61 25.20 -13.38 -7.20
CA GLN A 61 24.81 -14.76 -6.88
C GLN A 61 23.33 -14.85 -6.47
N LYS A 62 22.78 -13.78 -5.88
CA LYS A 62 21.41 -13.72 -5.41
C LYS A 62 20.77 -12.36 -5.73
N THR A 63 19.50 -12.41 -6.13
CA THR A 63 18.67 -11.21 -6.36
C THR A 63 17.46 -11.24 -5.42
N ILE A 64 17.20 -10.13 -4.72
CA ILE A 64 16.09 -10.02 -3.79
C ILE A 64 15.29 -8.75 -4.13
N PRO A 65 14.05 -8.87 -4.63
CA PRO A 65 13.15 -7.75 -4.88
C PRO A 65 12.61 -7.15 -3.58
N ALA A 66 12.04 -5.95 -3.65
CA ALA A 66 11.21 -5.40 -2.61
C ALA A 66 9.87 -6.16 -2.55
N VAL A 67 9.24 -6.19 -1.38
CA VAL A 67 7.95 -6.85 -1.19
C VAL A 67 6.96 -5.93 -0.50
N VAL A 68 5.67 -6.20 -0.73
CA VAL A 68 4.56 -5.57 -0.02
C VAL A 68 3.57 -6.65 0.43
N GLU A 69 2.91 -6.43 1.56
CA GLU A 69 1.90 -7.34 2.08
C GLU A 69 0.50 -6.86 1.73
N PHE A 70 -0.30 -7.78 1.17
CA PHE A 70 -1.74 -7.61 1.01
C PHE A 70 -2.48 -8.54 1.96
N VAL A 71 -3.53 -8.02 2.60
CA VAL A 71 -4.34 -8.77 3.56
C VAL A 71 -5.75 -8.90 3.01
N ASP A 72 -6.23 -10.13 2.81
CA ASP A 72 -7.64 -10.35 2.47
C ASP A 72 -8.51 -10.15 3.71
N ILE A 73 -9.32 -9.11 3.68
CA ILE A 73 -10.25 -8.83 4.75
C ILE A 73 -11.63 -9.33 4.32
N ALA A 74 -12.18 -10.28 5.07
CA ALA A 74 -13.47 -10.89 4.75
C ALA A 74 -14.55 -9.82 4.45
N GLY A 75 -15.43 -10.11 3.46
CA GLY A 75 -16.37 -9.10 2.96
C GLY A 75 -17.28 -8.48 4.02
N LEU A 76 -17.43 -7.18 3.96
CA LEU A 76 -18.35 -6.41 4.79
C LEU A 76 -19.78 -6.57 4.23
N VAL A 77 -20.76 -6.69 5.11
CA VAL A 77 -22.17 -6.48 4.81
C VAL A 77 -22.68 -5.29 5.60
N ALA A 78 -23.67 -4.58 5.08
CA ALA A 78 -24.30 -3.46 5.77
C ALA A 78 -24.74 -3.86 7.18
N GLY A 79 -24.51 -3.01 8.18
CA GLY A 79 -24.83 -3.27 9.59
C GLY A 79 -23.70 -3.95 10.38
N ALA A 80 -22.52 -4.12 9.82
CA ALA A 80 -21.39 -4.78 10.49
C ALA A 80 -20.89 -4.00 11.72
N SER A 81 -21.02 -2.69 11.73
CA SER A 81 -20.67 -1.83 12.88
C SER A 81 -21.59 -1.99 14.09
N LYS A 82 -22.81 -2.52 13.87
CA LYS A 82 -23.81 -2.75 14.92
C LYS A 82 -23.95 -4.22 15.31
N GLY A 83 -23.30 -5.14 14.59
CA GLY A 83 -23.43 -6.57 14.77
C GLY A 83 -22.43 -7.17 15.74
N GLU A 84 -22.83 -8.22 16.47
CA GLU A 84 -21.93 -9.09 17.20
C GLU A 84 -21.27 -10.10 16.25
N GLY A 85 -19.95 -10.34 16.38
CA GLY A 85 -19.25 -11.41 15.71
C GLY A 85 -18.43 -11.02 14.48
N LEU A 86 -18.84 -11.41 13.26
CA LEU A 86 -18.02 -11.27 12.02
C LEU A 86 -17.68 -9.82 11.67
N GLY A 87 -18.60 -8.86 11.90
CA GLY A 87 -18.36 -7.44 11.65
C GLY A 87 -17.22 -6.85 12.49
N ASN A 88 -17.15 -7.24 13.76
CA ASN A 88 -16.10 -6.78 14.66
C ASN A 88 -14.72 -7.34 14.25
N LYS A 89 -14.64 -8.58 13.78
CA LYS A 89 -13.39 -9.14 13.23
C LYS A 89 -12.93 -8.40 11.98
N PHE A 90 -13.86 -8.11 11.09
CA PHE A 90 -13.58 -7.30 9.89
C PHE A 90 -12.96 -5.95 10.25
N LEU A 91 -13.59 -5.20 11.15
CA LEU A 91 -13.10 -3.89 11.57
C LEU A 91 -11.75 -3.98 12.30
N ALA A 92 -11.53 -5.04 13.10
CA ALA A 92 -10.24 -5.29 13.75
C ALA A 92 -9.12 -5.52 12.71
N ASN A 93 -9.37 -6.35 11.70
CA ASN A 93 -8.40 -6.63 10.65
C ASN A 93 -8.05 -5.35 9.85
N ILE A 94 -9.03 -4.48 9.54
CA ILE A 94 -8.73 -3.19 8.88
C ILE A 94 -7.87 -2.30 9.79
N ARG A 95 -8.10 -2.29 11.10
CA ARG A 95 -7.28 -1.48 12.03
C ARG A 95 -5.80 -1.86 12.01
N GLU A 96 -5.48 -3.10 11.73
CA GLU A 96 -4.11 -3.63 11.67
C GLU A 96 -3.41 -3.36 10.33
N THR A 97 -4.11 -2.85 9.31
CA THR A 97 -3.50 -2.48 8.03
C THR A 97 -3.08 -1.01 8.01
N ASP A 98 -2.19 -0.64 7.08
CA ASP A 98 -1.66 0.72 6.95
C ASP A 98 -2.34 1.51 5.81
N ALA A 99 -2.92 0.79 4.83
CA ALA A 99 -3.67 1.35 3.71
C ALA A 99 -4.85 0.43 3.34
N ILE A 100 -5.79 0.96 2.55
CA ILE A 100 -6.98 0.25 2.10
C ILE A 100 -7.02 0.19 0.57
N ALA A 101 -7.13 -1.02 0.00
CA ALA A 101 -7.48 -1.27 -1.39
C ALA A 101 -8.96 -1.68 -1.46
N HIS A 102 -9.81 -0.77 -1.89
CA HIS A 102 -11.25 -0.97 -1.96
C HIS A 102 -11.63 -1.54 -3.33
N VAL A 103 -11.94 -2.83 -3.38
CA VAL A 103 -12.39 -3.51 -4.60
C VAL A 103 -13.86 -3.21 -4.86
N VAL A 104 -14.13 -2.72 -6.06
CA VAL A 104 -15.46 -2.26 -6.50
C VAL A 104 -15.84 -2.98 -7.79
N ARG A 105 -17.08 -3.45 -7.88
CA ARG A 105 -17.59 -4.15 -9.06
C ARG A 105 -17.96 -3.15 -10.15
N CYS A 106 -17.25 -3.21 -11.27
CA CYS A 106 -17.51 -2.39 -12.46
C CYS A 106 -17.82 -3.25 -13.70
N PHE A 107 -18.42 -4.42 -13.51
CA PHE A 107 -18.83 -5.34 -14.57
C PHE A 107 -20.26 -5.86 -14.35
N VAL A 108 -20.92 -6.26 -15.42
CA VAL A 108 -22.25 -6.87 -15.40
C VAL A 108 -22.10 -8.36 -15.72
N ASP A 109 -22.59 -9.23 -14.83
CA ASP A 109 -22.65 -10.67 -15.03
C ASP A 109 -23.91 -11.20 -14.33
N ASP A 110 -24.83 -11.75 -15.11
CA ASP A 110 -26.13 -12.25 -14.63
C ASP A 110 -25.99 -13.51 -13.75
N ASN A 111 -24.86 -14.22 -13.85
CA ASN A 111 -24.57 -15.39 -13.03
C ASN A 111 -24.02 -15.03 -11.64
N VAL A 112 -23.61 -13.78 -11.44
CA VAL A 112 -23.04 -13.29 -10.19
C VAL A 112 -24.02 -12.34 -9.51
N VAL A 113 -24.71 -12.83 -8.50
CA VAL A 113 -25.69 -12.04 -7.74
C VAL A 113 -25.01 -10.91 -6.99
N HIS A 114 -25.51 -9.67 -7.16
CA HIS A 114 -25.09 -8.53 -6.34
C HIS A 114 -25.88 -8.48 -5.03
N VAL A 115 -25.22 -8.22 -3.90
CA VAL A 115 -25.85 -8.22 -2.56
C VAL A 115 -27.01 -7.22 -2.46
N ALA A 116 -26.91 -6.07 -3.13
CA ALA A 116 -27.96 -5.06 -3.16
C ALA A 116 -28.97 -5.26 -4.31
N GLY A 117 -28.87 -6.35 -5.09
CA GLY A 117 -29.73 -6.63 -6.26
C GLY A 117 -29.53 -5.66 -7.44
N LYS A 118 -28.62 -4.70 -7.33
CA LYS A 118 -28.29 -3.68 -8.34
C LYS A 118 -26.79 -3.42 -8.32
N ILE A 119 -26.16 -3.35 -9.49
CA ILE A 119 -24.75 -2.99 -9.63
C ILE A 119 -24.65 -1.46 -9.62
N ASP A 120 -24.13 -0.91 -8.53
CA ASP A 120 -23.87 0.53 -8.37
C ASP A 120 -22.58 0.72 -7.56
N PRO A 121 -21.43 0.90 -8.23
CA PRO A 121 -20.14 0.99 -7.57
C PRO A 121 -20.03 2.12 -6.54
N LEU A 122 -20.71 3.25 -6.76
CA LEU A 122 -20.69 4.35 -5.80
C LEU A 122 -21.48 4.01 -4.53
N SER A 123 -22.64 3.36 -4.67
CA SER A 123 -23.40 2.88 -3.51
C SER A 123 -22.60 1.84 -2.70
N ASP A 124 -21.81 1.00 -3.37
CA ASP A 124 -20.94 0.03 -2.72
C ASP A 124 -19.83 0.72 -1.91
N ILE A 125 -19.21 1.75 -2.49
CA ILE A 125 -18.20 2.58 -1.84
C ILE A 125 -18.80 3.28 -0.61
N GLU A 126 -19.96 3.91 -0.77
CA GLU A 126 -20.65 4.61 0.32
C GLU A 126 -21.04 3.68 1.47
N THR A 127 -21.46 2.45 1.15
CA THR A 127 -21.80 1.44 2.16
C THR A 127 -20.57 1.13 3.05
N ILE A 128 -19.43 0.85 2.45
CA ILE A 128 -18.20 0.55 3.20
C ILE A 128 -17.72 1.79 3.97
N ASN A 129 -17.68 2.96 3.32
CA ASN A 129 -17.25 4.18 3.99
C ASN A 129 -18.14 4.51 5.20
N THR A 130 -19.45 4.28 5.09
CA THR A 130 -20.40 4.49 6.20
C THR A 130 -20.10 3.57 7.38
N GLU A 131 -19.88 2.28 7.14
CA GLU A 131 -19.56 1.32 8.21
C GLU A 131 -18.24 1.66 8.91
N LEU A 132 -17.22 2.05 8.15
CA LEU A 132 -15.94 2.50 8.70
C LEU A 132 -16.08 3.79 9.52
N ALA A 133 -16.86 4.75 9.00
CA ALA A 133 -17.11 6.01 9.68
C ALA A 133 -17.88 5.82 11.00
N LEU A 134 -18.88 4.93 11.03
CA LEU A 134 -19.63 4.61 12.26
C LEU A 134 -18.72 3.98 13.33
N ALA A 135 -17.82 3.08 12.94
CA ALA A 135 -16.88 2.47 13.87
C ALA A 135 -15.82 3.46 14.39
N ASP A 136 -15.36 4.37 13.54
CA ASP A 136 -14.44 5.43 13.92
C ASP A 136 -15.14 6.48 14.79
N LEU A 137 -16.40 6.81 14.51
CA LEU A 137 -17.24 7.71 15.30
C LEU A 137 -17.31 7.24 16.76
N ALA A 138 -17.62 5.96 16.98
CA ALA A 138 -17.64 5.37 18.33
C ALA A 138 -16.28 5.49 19.04
N THR A 139 -15.17 5.35 18.30
CA THR A 139 -13.81 5.51 18.83
C THR A 139 -13.53 6.96 19.23
N VAL A 140 -13.92 7.92 18.38
CA VAL A 140 -13.76 9.36 18.61
C VAL A 140 -14.59 9.80 19.80
N GLU A 141 -15.87 9.45 19.86
CA GLU A 141 -16.78 9.81 20.97
C GLU A 141 -16.28 9.27 22.32
N LYS A 142 -15.85 8.00 22.36
CA LYS A 142 -15.26 7.39 23.56
C LYS A 142 -14.00 8.13 24.01
N THR A 143 -13.15 8.53 23.05
CA THR A 143 -11.92 9.26 23.34
C THR A 143 -12.24 10.67 23.86
N MET A 144 -13.17 11.38 23.24
CA MET A 144 -13.63 12.70 23.71
C MET A 144 -14.20 12.63 25.13
N ALA A 145 -15.04 11.65 25.43
CA ALA A 145 -15.59 11.43 26.78
C ALA A 145 -14.50 11.23 27.84
N ARG A 146 -13.40 10.56 27.47
CA ARG A 146 -12.24 10.36 28.35
C ARG A 146 -11.48 11.66 28.63
N TYR A 147 -11.26 12.49 27.59
CA TYR A 147 -10.39 13.67 27.70
C TYR A 147 -11.12 14.94 28.10
N VAL A 148 -12.45 15.03 27.97
CA VAL A 148 -13.22 16.28 28.23
C VAL A 148 -12.99 16.86 29.63
N LYS A 149 -12.91 16.03 30.67
CA LYS A 149 -12.68 16.51 32.07
C LYS A 149 -11.26 17.02 32.25
N VAL A 150 -10.27 16.30 31.69
CA VAL A 150 -8.85 16.64 31.80
C VAL A 150 -8.55 17.91 31.00
N ALA A 151 -9.12 18.08 29.81
CA ALA A 151 -9.00 19.31 29.02
C ALA A 151 -9.59 20.54 29.78
N ARG A 152 -10.72 20.36 30.45
CA ARG A 152 -11.33 21.43 31.26
C ARG A 152 -10.49 21.83 32.49
N SER A 153 -9.66 20.95 33.02
CA SER A 153 -8.72 21.28 34.09
C SER A 153 -7.48 22.05 33.64
N GLY A 154 -7.37 22.34 32.36
CA GLY A 154 -6.29 23.16 31.76
C GLY A 154 -5.11 22.37 31.23
N ASP A 155 -5.20 21.04 31.15
CA ASP A 155 -4.15 20.21 30.53
C ASP A 155 -4.04 20.49 29.02
N LYS A 156 -2.87 20.96 28.60
CA LYS A 156 -2.62 21.41 27.22
C LYS A 156 -2.67 20.27 26.19
N GLU A 157 -2.21 19.09 26.58
CA GLU A 157 -2.22 17.94 25.68
C GLU A 157 -3.64 17.43 25.45
N ALA A 158 -4.44 17.33 26.53
CA ALA A 158 -5.85 16.99 26.44
C ALA A 158 -6.64 18.01 25.60
N GLN A 159 -6.35 19.31 25.73
CA GLN A 159 -6.95 20.37 24.91
C GLN A 159 -6.57 20.21 23.43
N ARG A 160 -5.32 19.88 23.13
CA ARG A 160 -4.85 19.61 21.77
C ARG A 160 -5.58 18.42 21.15
N ILE A 161 -5.69 17.32 21.91
CA ILE A 161 -6.44 16.13 21.46
C ILE A 161 -7.90 16.49 21.18
N MET A 162 -8.57 17.17 22.10
CA MET A 162 -9.97 17.58 21.94
C MET A 162 -10.17 18.45 20.71
N ALA A 163 -9.31 19.43 20.46
CA ALA A 163 -9.41 20.31 19.29
C ALA A 163 -9.31 19.55 17.96
N VAL A 164 -8.48 18.51 17.88
CA VAL A 164 -8.40 17.66 16.68
C VAL A 164 -9.64 16.80 16.53
N LEU A 165 -10.13 16.18 17.63
CA LEU A 165 -11.32 15.34 17.60
C LEU A 165 -12.58 16.13 17.24
N GLU A 166 -12.69 17.38 17.67
CA GLU A 166 -13.79 18.30 17.32
C GLU A 166 -13.80 18.65 15.81
N LYS A 167 -12.67 18.58 15.12
CA LYS A 167 -12.61 18.70 13.64
C LYS A 167 -13.04 17.42 12.94
N VAL A 168 -12.68 16.26 13.48
CA VAL A 168 -12.95 14.94 12.88
C VAL A 168 -14.40 14.52 13.05
N LEU A 169 -15.00 14.79 14.22
CA LEU A 169 -16.35 14.37 14.57
C LEU A 169 -17.43 14.76 13.54
N PRO A 170 -17.51 16.02 13.05
CA PRO A 170 -18.53 16.42 12.08
C PRO A 170 -18.39 15.71 10.72
N VAL A 171 -17.17 15.36 10.33
CA VAL A 171 -16.89 14.68 9.06
C VAL A 171 -17.36 13.23 9.14
N LEU A 172 -17.06 12.54 10.23
CA LEU A 172 -17.53 11.17 10.46
C LEU A 172 -19.06 11.11 10.58
N ASN A 173 -19.69 12.10 11.21
CA ASN A 173 -21.16 12.20 11.29
C ASN A 173 -21.83 12.37 9.90
N GLN A 174 -21.10 12.85 8.90
CA GLN A 174 -21.55 12.93 7.51
C GLN A 174 -21.19 11.66 6.71
N ALA A 175 -20.74 10.59 7.36
CA ALA A 175 -20.20 9.37 6.76
C ALA A 175 -19.03 9.62 5.78
N LYS A 176 -18.33 10.76 5.93
CA LYS A 176 -17.13 11.08 5.16
C LYS A 176 -15.88 10.57 5.86
N PRO A 177 -14.86 10.14 5.11
CA PRO A 177 -13.64 9.63 5.70
C PRO A 177 -12.79 10.75 6.32
N ALA A 178 -12.17 10.47 7.47
CA ALA A 178 -11.32 11.44 8.18
C ALA A 178 -10.12 11.90 7.33
N ARG A 179 -9.63 11.08 6.37
CA ARG A 179 -8.59 11.44 5.41
C ARG A 179 -8.96 12.61 4.48
N SER A 180 -10.26 12.94 4.36
CA SER A 180 -10.70 14.10 3.57
C SER A 180 -10.39 15.44 4.25
N LEU A 181 -10.00 15.44 5.53
CA LEU A 181 -9.60 16.64 6.26
C LEU A 181 -8.14 17.01 5.94
N ALA A 182 -7.92 18.27 5.65
CA ALA A 182 -6.57 18.84 5.55
C ALA A 182 -6.00 19.07 6.96
N LEU A 183 -5.45 18.03 7.60
CA LEU A 183 -4.84 18.09 8.91
C LEU A 183 -3.34 18.39 8.80
N SER A 184 -2.82 19.20 9.72
CA SER A 184 -1.38 19.40 9.85
C SER A 184 -0.69 18.10 10.29
N ARG A 185 0.63 18.01 10.08
CA ARG A 185 1.43 16.87 10.54
C ARG A 185 1.30 16.61 12.03
N GLU A 186 1.19 17.67 12.81
CA GLU A 186 1.00 17.59 14.27
C GLU A 186 -0.39 17.03 14.64
N GLU A 187 -1.42 17.43 13.90
CA GLU A 187 -2.79 16.91 14.11
C GLU A 187 -2.91 15.45 13.69
N GLN A 188 -2.22 15.05 12.62
CA GLN A 188 -2.14 13.64 12.21
C GLN A 188 -1.48 12.78 13.28
N GLN A 189 -0.42 13.27 13.94
CA GLN A 189 0.22 12.57 15.06
C GLN A 189 -0.73 12.35 16.25
N VAL A 190 -1.66 13.28 16.51
CA VAL A 190 -2.69 13.12 17.53
C VAL A 190 -3.67 11.98 17.19
N LEU A 191 -3.99 11.80 15.91
CA LEU A 191 -4.92 10.74 15.46
C LEU A 191 -4.27 9.36 15.37
N GLN A 192 -2.96 9.29 15.18
CA GLN A 192 -2.24 8.03 14.97
C GLN A 192 -2.53 6.96 16.02
N PRO A 193 -2.52 7.25 17.36
CA PRO A 193 -2.82 6.26 18.38
C PRO A 193 -4.27 5.73 18.34
N LEU A 194 -5.18 6.43 17.69
CA LEU A 194 -6.59 6.04 17.58
C LEU A 194 -6.82 5.00 16.48
N CYS A 195 -5.86 4.78 15.60
CA CYS A 195 -5.93 3.84 14.49
C CYS A 195 -7.26 3.96 13.71
N LEU A 196 -7.69 5.21 13.42
CA LEU A 196 -8.92 5.45 12.68
C LEU A 196 -8.82 4.86 11.28
N MET A 197 -9.76 4.02 10.92
CA MET A 197 -9.79 3.32 9.63
C MET A 197 -10.01 4.29 8.48
N THR A 198 -10.87 5.29 8.68
CA THR A 198 -11.16 6.32 7.68
C THR A 198 -10.04 7.36 7.51
N ALA A 199 -9.05 7.40 8.42
CA ALA A 199 -7.87 8.24 8.29
C ALA A 199 -6.77 7.59 7.42
N LYS A 200 -6.85 6.28 7.17
CA LYS A 200 -5.87 5.55 6.36
C LYS A 200 -5.95 5.96 4.90
N PRO A 201 -4.80 6.01 4.18
CA PRO A 201 -4.80 6.19 2.74
C PRO A 201 -5.60 5.05 2.07
N ALA A 202 -6.34 5.40 1.01
CA ALA A 202 -7.17 4.44 0.29
C ALA A 202 -7.01 4.59 -1.21
N MET A 203 -7.14 3.47 -1.93
CA MET A 203 -7.26 3.41 -3.38
C MET A 203 -8.48 2.59 -3.77
N TYR A 204 -8.99 2.80 -4.98
CA TYR A 204 -10.08 2.03 -5.54
C TYR A 204 -9.55 1.05 -6.58
N VAL A 205 -9.95 -0.22 -6.44
CA VAL A 205 -9.64 -1.28 -7.39
C VAL A 205 -10.93 -1.58 -8.14
N ALA A 206 -11.07 -0.98 -9.33
CA ALA A 206 -12.23 -1.16 -10.18
C ALA A 206 -12.12 -2.49 -10.93
N ASN A 207 -12.85 -3.51 -10.47
CA ASN A 207 -12.88 -4.81 -11.13
C ASN A 207 -13.84 -4.73 -12.32
N VAL A 208 -13.28 -4.78 -13.53
CA VAL A 208 -13.99 -4.71 -14.81
C VAL A 208 -14.07 -6.09 -15.48
N ASP A 209 -14.88 -6.25 -16.51
CA ASP A 209 -14.82 -7.39 -17.42
C ASP A 209 -13.69 -7.25 -18.45
N GLU A 210 -13.50 -8.27 -19.25
CA GLU A 210 -12.40 -8.34 -20.26
C GLU A 210 -12.42 -7.17 -21.25
N ASN A 211 -13.57 -6.62 -21.57
CA ASN A 211 -13.75 -5.49 -22.49
C ASN A 211 -13.94 -4.14 -21.75
N GLY A 212 -13.92 -4.17 -20.42
CA GLY A 212 -14.33 -3.04 -19.57
C GLY A 212 -13.25 -2.00 -19.29
N PHE A 213 -12.06 -2.09 -19.89
CA PHE A 213 -10.98 -1.13 -19.68
C PHE A 213 -11.20 0.20 -20.43
N GLY A 214 -12.00 0.20 -21.49
CA GLY A 214 -12.32 1.39 -22.28
C GLY A 214 -13.83 1.60 -22.42
N GLY A 215 -14.31 2.85 -22.24
CA GLY A 215 -15.72 3.18 -22.44
C GLY A 215 -16.70 2.61 -21.42
N ASN A 216 -16.22 2.10 -20.28
CA ASN A 216 -17.06 1.55 -19.21
C ASN A 216 -17.65 2.66 -18.33
N PRO A 217 -18.99 2.86 -18.33
CA PRO A 217 -19.62 3.92 -17.57
C PRO A 217 -19.53 3.72 -16.05
N LEU A 218 -19.43 2.47 -15.57
CA LEU A 218 -19.26 2.19 -14.14
C LEU A 218 -17.85 2.58 -13.68
N LEU A 219 -16.83 2.25 -14.47
CA LEU A 219 -15.44 2.65 -14.22
C LEU A 219 -15.32 4.18 -14.21
N ALA A 220 -15.86 4.87 -15.22
CA ALA A 220 -15.80 6.32 -15.32
C ALA A 220 -16.38 7.03 -14.07
N ARG A 221 -17.48 6.50 -13.51
CA ARG A 221 -18.08 7.02 -12.26
C ARG A 221 -17.16 6.84 -11.06
N VAL A 222 -16.46 5.69 -10.96
CA VAL A 222 -15.48 5.44 -9.88
C VAL A 222 -14.29 6.37 -10.02
N GLU A 223 -13.79 6.59 -11.24
CA GLU A 223 -12.68 7.50 -11.51
C GLU A 223 -13.01 8.94 -11.12
N GLU A 224 -14.20 9.41 -11.47
CA GLU A 224 -14.67 10.75 -11.09
C GLU A 224 -14.79 10.90 -9.57
N TYR A 225 -15.36 9.92 -8.90
CA TYR A 225 -15.47 9.89 -7.44
C TYR A 225 -14.09 9.90 -6.77
N ALA A 226 -13.21 9.03 -7.20
CA ALA A 226 -11.85 8.91 -6.65
C ALA A 226 -11.02 10.19 -6.88
N LYS A 227 -11.17 10.82 -8.06
CA LYS A 227 -10.52 12.09 -8.37
C LYS A 227 -10.95 13.20 -7.40
N ALA A 228 -12.22 13.23 -7.02
CA ALA A 228 -12.73 14.21 -6.04
C ALA A 228 -12.14 13.98 -4.63
N GLU A 229 -11.81 12.74 -4.28
CA GLU A 229 -11.12 12.38 -3.02
C GLU A 229 -9.59 12.48 -3.10
N GLY A 230 -9.01 12.64 -4.29
CA GLY A 230 -7.56 12.55 -4.52
C GLY A 230 -7.00 11.14 -4.35
N ALA A 231 -7.85 10.11 -4.50
CA ALA A 231 -7.49 8.70 -4.36
C ALA A 231 -7.13 8.09 -5.73
N PRO A 232 -6.12 7.21 -5.81
CA PRO A 232 -5.81 6.49 -7.05
C PRO A 232 -6.87 5.44 -7.37
N VAL A 233 -7.04 5.17 -8.68
CA VAL A 233 -7.88 4.08 -9.21
C VAL A 233 -7.01 3.14 -10.02
N VAL A 234 -7.17 1.84 -9.80
CA VAL A 234 -6.56 0.78 -10.61
C VAL A 234 -7.70 -0.05 -11.22
N ALA A 235 -7.88 0.04 -12.54
CA ALA A 235 -8.78 -0.85 -13.26
C ALA A 235 -8.09 -2.21 -13.45
N ILE A 236 -8.78 -3.30 -13.10
CA ILE A 236 -8.26 -4.67 -13.18
C ILE A 236 -9.39 -5.62 -13.58
N CYS A 237 -9.09 -6.63 -14.36
CA CYS A 237 -10.00 -7.74 -14.57
C CYS A 237 -9.53 -8.96 -13.77
N ALA A 238 -10.15 -9.20 -12.62
CA ALA A 238 -9.72 -10.28 -11.72
C ALA A 238 -9.80 -11.68 -12.37
N ALA A 239 -10.68 -11.87 -13.38
CA ALA A 239 -10.75 -13.11 -14.14
C ALA A 239 -9.52 -13.31 -15.03
N ILE A 240 -9.09 -12.28 -15.75
CA ILE A 240 -7.86 -12.28 -16.55
C ILE A 240 -6.65 -12.56 -15.67
N GLU A 241 -6.52 -11.86 -14.54
CA GLU A 241 -5.39 -12.05 -13.62
C GLU A 241 -5.32 -13.48 -13.06
N ALA A 242 -6.49 -14.07 -12.77
CA ALA A 242 -6.56 -15.45 -12.29
C ALA A 242 -6.12 -16.47 -13.38
N GLN A 243 -6.41 -16.20 -14.65
CA GLN A 243 -5.95 -17.02 -15.78
C GLN A 243 -4.44 -16.86 -16.01
N MET A 244 -3.93 -15.62 -15.97
CA MET A 244 -2.51 -15.35 -16.15
C MET A 244 -1.63 -15.92 -15.04
N ALA A 245 -2.18 -16.09 -13.85
CA ALA A 245 -1.40 -16.58 -12.70
C ALA A 245 -0.82 -18.00 -12.91
N ASP A 246 -1.39 -18.79 -13.82
CA ASP A 246 -0.98 -20.16 -14.12
C ASP A 246 -0.08 -20.24 -15.38
N LEU A 247 0.18 -19.11 -16.08
CA LEU A 247 0.99 -19.03 -17.29
C LEU A 247 2.47 -18.75 -17.00
N ASP A 248 3.36 -19.19 -17.84
CA ASP A 248 4.76 -18.77 -17.81
C ASP A 248 4.95 -17.34 -18.36
N ASP A 249 6.14 -16.76 -18.21
CA ASP A 249 6.40 -15.35 -18.58
C ASP A 249 6.24 -15.11 -20.09
N GLY A 250 6.56 -16.10 -20.94
CA GLY A 250 6.39 -16.00 -22.40
C GLY A 250 4.92 -16.06 -22.80
N GLU A 251 4.16 -16.98 -22.20
CA GLU A 251 2.72 -17.10 -22.38
C GLU A 251 1.98 -15.86 -21.90
N LYS A 252 2.39 -15.28 -20.75
CA LYS A 252 1.84 -14.01 -20.22
C LYS A 252 1.99 -12.87 -21.22
N GLN A 253 3.16 -12.74 -21.86
CA GLN A 253 3.40 -11.68 -22.85
C GLN A 253 2.48 -11.81 -24.06
N ILE A 254 2.30 -13.04 -24.57
CA ILE A 254 1.39 -13.32 -25.70
C ILE A 254 -0.04 -12.98 -25.30
N PHE A 255 -0.46 -13.45 -24.13
CA PHE A 255 -1.81 -13.22 -23.61
C PHE A 255 -2.12 -11.73 -23.43
N LEU A 256 -1.20 -10.96 -22.86
CA LEU A 256 -1.33 -9.51 -22.71
C LEU A 256 -1.45 -8.80 -24.05
N ALA A 257 -0.61 -9.20 -25.04
CA ALA A 257 -0.65 -8.63 -26.37
C ALA A 257 -1.99 -8.90 -27.08
N ASP A 258 -2.54 -10.11 -26.96
CA ASP A 258 -3.85 -10.48 -27.52
C ASP A 258 -5.00 -9.68 -26.88
N MET A 259 -4.88 -9.34 -25.61
CA MET A 259 -5.84 -8.52 -24.88
C MET A 259 -5.62 -7.01 -25.05
N GLY A 260 -4.58 -6.59 -25.75
CA GLY A 260 -4.21 -5.18 -25.91
C GLY A 260 -3.75 -4.51 -24.61
N LEU A 261 -3.22 -5.30 -23.68
CA LEU A 261 -2.70 -4.83 -22.40
C LEU A 261 -1.16 -4.75 -22.45
N GLU A 262 -0.60 -3.70 -21.86
CA GLU A 262 0.87 -3.50 -21.81
C GLU A 262 1.52 -4.28 -20.67
N GLU A 263 0.79 -4.48 -19.57
CA GLU A 263 1.27 -5.14 -18.35
C GLU A 263 0.11 -5.75 -17.55
N PRO A 264 0.39 -6.72 -16.65
CA PRO A 264 -0.60 -7.26 -15.73
C PRO A 264 -1.23 -6.19 -14.84
N GLY A 265 -2.54 -6.28 -14.60
CA GLY A 265 -3.23 -5.39 -13.68
C GLY A 265 -2.74 -5.57 -12.23
N LEU A 266 -2.31 -6.78 -11.86
CA LEU A 266 -1.68 -7.05 -10.56
C LEU A 266 -0.42 -6.22 -10.35
N ASP A 267 0.44 -6.08 -11.36
CA ASP A 267 1.66 -5.29 -11.27
C ASP A 267 1.34 -3.80 -11.00
N ARG A 268 0.31 -3.27 -11.68
CA ARG A 268 -0.20 -1.92 -11.43
C ARG A 268 -0.76 -1.77 -10.02
N LEU A 269 -1.51 -2.77 -9.56
CA LEU A 269 -2.08 -2.80 -8.21
C LEU A 269 -0.98 -2.81 -7.14
N ILE A 270 0.02 -3.67 -7.30
CA ILE A 270 1.14 -3.79 -6.37
C ILE A 270 1.91 -2.47 -6.27
N ARG A 271 2.26 -1.85 -7.41
CA ARG A 271 2.93 -0.54 -7.44
C ARG A 271 2.08 0.57 -6.85
N ALA A 272 0.77 0.58 -7.13
CA ALA A 272 -0.15 1.55 -6.55
C ALA A 272 -0.24 1.40 -5.03
N GLY A 273 -0.34 0.17 -4.51
CA GLY A 273 -0.32 -0.12 -3.08
C GLY A 273 0.98 0.30 -2.40
N TYR A 274 2.11 0.03 -3.05
CA TYR A 274 3.43 0.43 -2.57
C TYR A 274 3.56 1.96 -2.45
N THR A 275 3.12 2.67 -3.48
CA THR A 275 3.10 4.15 -3.49
C THR A 275 2.11 4.71 -2.46
N LEU A 276 0.93 4.10 -2.33
CA LEU A 276 -0.10 4.50 -1.37
C LEU A 276 0.39 4.42 0.08
N LEU A 277 1.22 3.43 0.38
CA LEU A 277 1.87 3.26 1.67
C LEU A 277 3.00 4.28 1.94
N GLY A 278 3.25 5.20 1.00
CA GLY A 278 4.33 6.18 1.13
C GLY A 278 5.72 5.56 1.09
N LEU A 279 5.88 4.48 0.31
CA LEU A 279 7.12 3.73 0.18
C LEU A 279 7.85 4.07 -1.10
N HIS A 280 9.18 3.93 -1.04
CA HIS A 280 10.03 3.88 -2.21
C HIS A 280 11.20 2.91 -2.01
N THR A 281 11.96 2.70 -3.06
CA THR A 281 13.00 1.68 -3.11
C THR A 281 14.38 2.31 -3.23
N TYR A 282 15.33 1.85 -2.42
CA TYR A 282 16.74 1.99 -2.70
C TYR A 282 17.37 0.61 -2.92
N PHE A 283 18.54 0.57 -3.52
CA PHE A 283 19.23 -0.67 -3.87
C PHE A 283 20.57 -0.79 -3.16
N THR A 284 20.95 -2.03 -2.88
CA THR A 284 22.34 -2.41 -2.66
C THR A 284 22.77 -3.32 -3.81
N ALA A 285 23.91 -3.06 -4.42
CA ALA A 285 24.39 -3.82 -5.57
C ALA A 285 25.82 -4.29 -5.34
N GLY A 286 26.03 -5.61 -5.41
CA GLY A 286 27.33 -6.23 -5.25
C GLY A 286 27.38 -7.62 -5.88
N PRO A 287 28.57 -8.26 -5.96
CA PRO A 287 28.74 -9.57 -6.59
C PRO A 287 28.09 -10.71 -5.83
N LYS A 288 27.82 -10.55 -4.53
CA LYS A 288 27.11 -11.55 -3.73
C LYS A 288 25.61 -11.40 -3.85
N GLU A 289 25.11 -10.17 -3.79
CA GLU A 289 23.70 -9.88 -3.76
C GLU A 289 23.41 -8.53 -4.43
N VAL A 290 22.31 -8.48 -5.20
CA VAL A 290 21.61 -7.26 -5.56
C VAL A 290 20.24 -7.31 -4.88
N ARG A 291 19.93 -6.27 -4.12
CA ARG A 291 18.68 -6.24 -3.35
C ARG A 291 18.00 -4.88 -3.43
N ALA A 292 16.69 -4.93 -3.59
CA ALA A 292 15.80 -3.80 -3.45
C ALA A 292 15.31 -3.71 -2.00
N TRP A 293 15.47 -2.55 -1.37
CA TRP A 293 15.09 -2.28 0.00
C TRP A 293 13.96 -1.27 0.05
N THR A 294 12.97 -1.56 0.87
CA THR A 294 11.81 -0.68 1.07
C THR A 294 12.06 0.32 2.19
N VAL A 295 11.83 1.60 1.91
CA VAL A 295 11.87 2.67 2.92
C VAL A 295 10.70 3.61 2.76
N HIS A 296 10.34 4.33 3.82
CA HIS A 296 9.38 5.43 3.73
C HIS A 296 9.95 6.62 2.97
N ILE A 297 9.12 7.28 2.19
CA ILE A 297 9.45 8.57 1.58
C ILE A 297 9.84 9.55 2.69
N GLY A 298 11.00 10.17 2.55
CA GLY A 298 11.57 11.07 3.54
C GLY A 298 12.48 10.41 4.58
N ALA A 299 12.73 9.09 4.47
CA ALA A 299 13.69 8.39 5.34
C ALA A 299 15.11 8.92 5.12
N THR A 300 15.83 9.09 6.22
CA THR A 300 17.25 9.49 6.20
C THR A 300 18.17 8.28 5.97
N ALA A 301 19.43 8.53 5.58
CA ALA A 301 20.40 7.46 5.34
C ALA A 301 20.59 6.52 6.56
N PRO A 302 20.67 7.00 7.82
CA PRO A 302 20.68 6.09 8.98
C PRO A 302 19.44 5.21 9.08
N GLN A 303 18.24 5.79 8.86
CA GLN A 303 16.99 5.01 8.88
C GLN A 303 16.97 3.95 7.78
N ALA A 304 17.46 4.27 6.58
CA ALA A 304 17.61 3.29 5.51
C ALA A 304 18.61 2.18 5.89
N ALA A 305 19.74 2.53 6.49
CA ALA A 305 20.69 1.55 7.02
C ALA A 305 20.03 0.64 8.08
N GLY A 306 19.15 1.19 8.92
CA GLY A 306 18.37 0.49 9.92
C GLY A 306 17.43 -0.59 9.36
N VAL A 307 16.94 -0.39 8.13
CA VAL A 307 16.13 -1.41 7.43
C VAL A 307 16.96 -2.68 7.15
N ILE A 308 18.26 -2.55 6.94
CA ILE A 308 19.17 -3.69 6.77
C ILE A 308 19.42 -4.37 8.11
N HIS A 309 19.84 -3.57 9.11
CA HIS A 309 20.08 -4.05 10.48
C HIS A 309 20.11 -2.85 11.44
N THR A 310 19.59 -3.02 12.65
CA THR A 310 19.57 -1.94 13.66
C THR A 310 20.97 -1.43 14.03
N ASP A 311 21.99 -2.31 14.03
CA ASP A 311 23.38 -1.91 14.28
C ASP A 311 23.91 -0.96 13.20
N PHE A 312 23.43 -1.07 11.97
CA PHE A 312 23.82 -0.18 10.87
C PHE A 312 23.28 1.23 11.08
N GLU A 313 22.09 1.36 11.67
CA GLU A 313 21.52 2.66 12.06
C GLU A 313 22.31 3.28 13.21
N HIS A 314 22.53 2.50 14.29
CA HIS A 314 23.24 3.00 15.47
C HIS A 314 24.70 3.33 15.18
N GLY A 315 25.38 2.49 14.43
CA GLY A 315 26.79 2.66 14.05
C GLY A 315 27.01 3.48 12.78
N PHE A 316 25.98 4.12 12.21
CA PHE A 316 26.07 4.83 10.95
C PHE A 316 27.16 5.91 10.94
N ILE A 317 28.07 5.82 9.95
CA ILE A 317 29.12 6.81 9.73
C ILE A 317 28.76 7.68 8.51
N ARG A 318 28.53 7.03 7.34
CA ARG A 318 28.19 7.69 6.08
C ARG A 318 27.61 6.67 5.09
N ALA A 319 26.96 7.17 4.04
CA ALA A 319 26.55 6.39 2.89
C ALA A 319 27.32 6.82 1.64
N GLU A 320 27.75 5.84 0.85
CA GLU A 320 28.22 6.02 -0.52
C GLU A 320 27.01 5.85 -1.42
N VAL A 321 26.62 6.89 -2.14
CA VAL A 321 25.36 6.95 -2.90
C VAL A 321 25.63 7.23 -4.36
N ILE A 322 25.07 6.41 -5.24
CA ILE A 322 25.08 6.59 -6.70
C ILE A 322 23.63 6.60 -7.14
N SER A 323 23.22 7.55 -7.98
CA SER A 323 21.89 7.48 -8.57
C SER A 323 21.78 6.27 -9.48
N PHE A 324 20.58 5.65 -9.60
CA PHE A 324 20.36 4.53 -10.51
C PHE A 324 20.84 4.86 -11.94
N ALA A 325 20.48 6.04 -12.45
CA ALA A 325 20.87 6.48 -13.79
C ALA A 325 22.40 6.54 -13.98
N ASP A 326 23.12 7.10 -13.01
CA ASP A 326 24.59 7.17 -13.05
C ASP A 326 25.22 5.77 -12.92
N PHE A 327 24.64 4.89 -12.10
CA PHE A 327 25.13 3.51 -11.94
C PHE A 327 25.04 2.73 -13.26
N ILE A 328 23.92 2.87 -13.98
CA ILE A 328 23.74 2.22 -15.28
C ILE A 328 24.67 2.85 -16.34
N ALA A 329 24.70 4.18 -16.44
CA ALA A 329 25.51 4.90 -17.42
C ALA A 329 27.01 4.60 -17.26
N CYS A 330 27.48 4.50 -16.00
CA CYS A 330 28.89 4.20 -15.69
C CYS A 330 29.20 2.70 -15.61
N LYS A 331 28.24 1.82 -15.92
CA LYS A 331 28.39 0.35 -15.90
C LYS A 331 28.83 -0.20 -14.50
N GLY A 332 28.30 0.38 -13.43
CA GLY A 332 28.49 -0.07 -12.06
C GLY A 332 29.24 0.88 -11.15
N GLU A 333 29.48 0.41 -9.94
CA GLU A 333 30.06 1.20 -8.84
C GLU A 333 31.44 1.79 -9.19
N GLN A 334 32.34 0.96 -9.75
CA GLN A 334 33.70 1.38 -10.05
C GLN A 334 33.73 2.49 -11.11
N GLY A 335 32.95 2.36 -12.20
CA GLY A 335 32.86 3.37 -13.24
C GLY A 335 32.24 4.68 -12.71
N ALA A 336 31.22 4.57 -11.85
CA ALA A 336 30.61 5.74 -11.21
C ALA A 336 31.60 6.47 -10.29
N LYS A 337 32.46 5.73 -9.57
CA LYS A 337 33.52 6.31 -8.74
C LYS A 337 34.57 7.04 -9.57
N GLU A 338 35.04 6.42 -10.65
CA GLU A 338 36.01 7.03 -11.58
C GLU A 338 35.44 8.27 -12.29
N ALA A 339 34.15 8.27 -12.60
CA ALA A 339 33.44 9.39 -13.19
C ALA A 339 33.06 10.50 -12.17
N GLY A 340 33.39 10.34 -10.89
CA GLY A 340 33.03 11.28 -9.82
C GLY A 340 31.54 11.38 -9.53
N LYS A 341 30.78 10.33 -9.84
CA LYS A 341 29.33 10.23 -9.64
C LYS A 341 28.92 9.60 -8.30
N MET A 342 29.86 9.00 -7.58
CA MET A 342 29.64 8.52 -6.24
C MET A 342 29.71 9.67 -5.24
N ARG A 343 28.64 9.89 -4.51
CA ARG A 343 28.52 10.92 -3.47
C ARG A 343 28.76 10.29 -2.11
N LEU A 344 29.34 11.06 -1.20
CA LEU A 344 29.48 10.70 0.20
C LEU A 344 28.47 11.51 0.99
N GLU A 345 27.48 10.84 1.58
CA GLU A 345 26.35 11.45 2.24
C GLU A 345 26.36 11.17 3.75
N GLY A 346 25.99 12.17 4.53
CA GLY A 346 25.92 12.11 5.99
C GLY A 346 24.55 11.69 6.53
N LYS A 347 24.36 11.91 7.84
CA LYS A 347 23.16 11.50 8.58
C LYS A 347 21.86 12.18 8.11
N ASP A 348 21.96 13.40 7.61
CA ASP A 348 20.81 14.21 7.20
C ASP A 348 20.38 13.96 5.75
N TYR A 349 21.09 13.10 5.04
CA TYR A 349 20.73 12.76 3.66
C TYR A 349 19.39 12.02 3.62
N VAL A 350 18.45 12.59 2.89
CA VAL A 350 17.15 11.94 2.60
C VAL A 350 17.31 11.07 1.38
N VAL A 351 17.07 9.77 1.57
CA VAL A 351 17.17 8.75 0.52
C VAL A 351 16.18 9.05 -0.61
N ARG A 352 16.65 8.92 -1.84
CA ARG A 352 15.81 9.09 -3.04
C ARG A 352 15.47 7.74 -3.65
N ASP A 353 14.29 7.68 -4.29
CA ASP A 353 13.89 6.48 -5.01
C ASP A 353 14.91 6.13 -6.11
N GLY A 354 15.38 4.90 -6.10
CA GLY A 354 16.38 4.40 -7.04
C GLY A 354 17.85 4.65 -6.63
N ASP A 355 18.14 5.24 -5.47
CA ASP A 355 19.51 5.33 -5.01
C ASP A 355 20.15 3.94 -4.86
N VAL A 356 21.37 3.77 -5.37
CA VAL A 356 22.22 2.59 -5.12
C VAL A 356 23.19 2.98 -4.01
N MET A 357 23.09 2.30 -2.86
CA MET A 357 23.72 2.73 -1.62
C MET A 357 24.65 1.68 -1.03
N HIS A 358 25.75 2.14 -0.47
CA HIS A 358 26.64 1.35 0.35
C HIS A 358 26.86 2.06 1.68
N PHE A 359 26.49 1.42 2.79
CA PHE A 359 26.59 2.02 4.12
C PHE A 359 27.95 1.70 4.78
N ARG A 360 28.57 2.71 5.37
CA ARG A 360 29.73 2.58 6.23
C ARG A 360 29.29 2.80 7.66
N PHE A 361 29.54 1.82 8.50
CA PHE A 361 29.13 1.81 9.90
C PHE A 361 30.24 1.20 10.76
N ASN A 362 30.20 1.50 12.05
CA ASN A 362 31.05 0.90 13.06
C ASN A 362 30.17 0.31 14.17
N VAL A 363 30.42 -0.96 14.54
CA VAL A 363 29.66 -1.68 15.57
C VAL A 363 30.53 -1.80 16.81
#